data_d179f653d069db07dc3eb9f422815738
#
_entry.id   d179f653d069db07dc3eb9f422815738
#
_cell.length_a   1.000
_cell.length_b   1.000
_cell.length_c   1.000
_cell.angle_alpha   90.00
_cell.angle_beta   90.00
_cell.angle_gamma   90.00
#
_symmetry.space_group_name_H-M   'P 1'
#
loop_
_entity.id
_entity.type
_entity.pdbx_description
1 polymer ?
#
loop_
_entity_poly.entity_id
_entity_poly.type
_entity_poly.pdbx_seq_one_letter_code
_entity_poly.pdbx_strand_id
1 'polypeptide(L)'
;SIVVITDGYMSDEQAIFDIVSGNLDTTSFFSFGIGTSVNRYLIDGIARAGGGGSFVVTDPAEAADTARLFETYIHSPVLTDIHVDYDGFDVYDIEPTAIPTLFAQKPIILFGKWRGRPAGAIHITGKSGTGDYSQTIQVSETAALGTNTAIPYLWARTRVENLMDYGFNGGDEE
;
A
#
# COMPACT_ATOMS: atom_id res chain seq x y z
N SER A 1 14.30 -2.30 1.94
CA SER A 1 13.43 -2.99 0.98
C SER A 1 13.83 -4.45 0.87
N ILE A 2 12.87 -5.32 0.67
CA ILE A 2 13.05 -6.77 0.43
C ILE A 2 12.47 -7.10 -0.95
N VAL A 3 13.16 -7.96 -1.69
CA VAL A 3 12.72 -8.44 -2.99
C VAL A 3 12.48 -9.95 -2.89
N VAL A 4 11.26 -10.36 -3.19
CA VAL A 4 10.85 -11.77 -3.25
C VAL A 4 10.79 -12.19 -4.71
N ILE A 5 11.51 -13.23 -5.08
CA ILE A 5 11.54 -13.76 -6.45
C ILE A 5 11.08 -15.22 -6.42
N THR A 6 10.09 -15.55 -7.23
CA THR A 6 9.55 -16.91 -7.33
C THR A 6 9.12 -17.24 -8.76
N ASP A 7 9.25 -18.49 -9.15
CA ASP A 7 8.85 -19.03 -10.45
C ASP A 7 7.58 -19.91 -10.39
N GLY A 8 6.99 -20.07 -9.21
CA GLY A 8 5.83 -20.93 -9.04
C GLY A 8 5.01 -20.70 -7.77
N TYR A 9 4.30 -21.74 -7.40
CA TYR A 9 3.48 -21.75 -6.20
C TYR A 9 4.34 -22.02 -4.95
N MET A 10 4.02 -21.31 -3.86
CA MET A 10 4.58 -21.57 -2.55
C MET A 10 3.51 -22.31 -1.72
N SER A 11 3.96 -23.24 -0.88
CA SER A 11 3.05 -24.10 -0.11
C SER A 11 2.45 -23.43 1.13
N ASP A 12 3.00 -22.29 1.55
CA ASP A 12 2.56 -21.56 2.74
C ASP A 12 2.52 -20.06 2.45
N GLU A 13 1.46 -19.66 1.74
CA GLU A 13 1.25 -18.25 1.38
C GLU A 13 0.99 -17.40 2.62
N GLN A 14 0.32 -17.96 3.64
CA GLN A 14 0.01 -17.25 4.87
C GLN A 14 1.25 -16.84 5.64
N ALA A 15 2.23 -17.73 5.79
CA ALA A 15 3.50 -17.41 6.47
C ALA A 15 4.25 -16.26 5.79
N ILE A 16 4.10 -16.11 4.47
CA ILE A 16 4.71 -14.99 3.74
C ILE A 16 4.00 -13.68 4.08
N PHE A 17 2.67 -13.67 4.10
CA PHE A 17 1.90 -12.48 4.47
C PHE A 17 2.15 -12.07 5.93
N ASP A 18 2.32 -13.03 6.84
CA ASP A 18 2.68 -12.77 8.24
C ASP A 18 4.07 -12.10 8.35
N ILE A 19 5.05 -12.56 7.58
CA ILE A 19 6.37 -11.93 7.52
C ILE A 19 6.26 -10.51 6.95
N VAL A 20 5.49 -10.32 5.87
CA VAL A 20 5.28 -9.00 5.26
C VAL A 20 4.64 -8.06 6.27
N SER A 21 3.53 -8.46 6.90
CA SER A 21 2.79 -7.64 7.85
C SER A 21 3.62 -7.26 9.08
N GLY A 22 4.43 -8.18 9.59
CA GLY A 22 5.30 -7.93 10.74
C GLY A 22 6.47 -6.97 10.49
N ASN A 23 6.70 -6.55 9.23
CA ASN A 23 7.85 -5.71 8.86
C ASN A 23 7.47 -4.44 8.05
N LEU A 24 6.20 -4.10 7.97
CA LEU A 24 5.71 -2.97 7.15
C LEU A 24 6.25 -1.61 7.57
N ASP A 25 6.43 -1.38 8.87
CA ASP A 25 6.87 -0.09 9.41
C ASP A 25 8.27 0.31 8.94
N THR A 26 9.10 -0.67 8.58
CA THR A 26 10.51 -0.45 8.25
C THR A 26 10.91 -0.88 6.85
N THR A 27 10.03 -1.64 6.17
CA THR A 27 10.43 -2.35 4.94
C THR A 27 9.33 -2.36 3.90
N SER A 28 9.69 -1.96 2.69
CA SER A 28 8.84 -2.16 1.50
C SER A 28 9.19 -3.48 0.83
N PHE A 29 8.18 -4.25 0.44
CA PHE A 29 8.34 -5.54 -0.21
C PHE A 29 8.02 -5.43 -1.70
N PHE A 30 8.94 -5.92 -2.52
CA PHE A 30 8.77 -6.03 -3.96
C PHE A 30 8.74 -7.50 -4.34
N SER A 31 7.92 -7.85 -5.33
CA SER A 31 7.75 -9.23 -5.74
C SER A 31 7.98 -9.40 -7.23
N PHE A 32 8.72 -10.44 -7.59
CA PHE A 32 8.97 -10.85 -8.96
C PHE A 32 8.44 -12.25 -9.19
N GLY A 33 7.57 -12.39 -10.19
CA GLY A 33 7.14 -13.67 -10.72
C GLY A 33 7.86 -13.96 -12.03
N ILE A 34 8.55 -15.10 -12.12
CA ILE A 34 9.31 -15.48 -13.31
C ILE A 34 8.68 -16.71 -13.95
N GLY A 35 8.39 -16.64 -15.23
CA GLY A 35 7.84 -17.75 -16.01
C GLY A 35 6.34 -17.63 -16.30
N THR A 36 5.79 -18.68 -16.93
CA THR A 36 4.41 -18.70 -17.43
C THR A 36 3.40 -19.21 -16.41
N SER A 37 3.86 -19.83 -15.32
CA SER A 37 3.01 -20.46 -14.30
C SER A 37 3.06 -19.72 -12.96
N VAL A 38 3.26 -18.42 -13.00
CA VAL A 38 3.39 -17.56 -11.81
C VAL A 38 2.06 -17.46 -11.06
N ASN A 39 2.10 -17.66 -9.76
CA ASN A 39 0.98 -17.35 -8.87
C ASN A 39 0.81 -15.83 -8.71
N ARG A 40 0.02 -15.23 -9.60
CA ARG A 40 -0.22 -13.78 -9.57
C ARG A 40 -0.87 -13.30 -8.29
N TYR A 41 -1.75 -14.10 -7.68
CA TYR A 41 -2.37 -13.74 -6.40
C TYR A 41 -1.31 -13.47 -5.32
N LEU A 42 -0.36 -14.39 -5.19
CA LEU A 42 0.74 -14.25 -4.23
C LEU A 42 1.65 -13.06 -4.57
N ILE A 43 2.06 -12.92 -5.83
CA ILE A 43 2.96 -11.84 -6.27
C ILE A 43 2.32 -10.47 -6.06
N ASP A 44 1.09 -10.28 -6.51
CA ASP A 44 0.38 -9.02 -6.36
C ASP A 44 0.01 -8.74 -4.90
N GLY A 45 -0.31 -9.79 -4.13
CA GLY A 45 -0.60 -9.71 -2.70
C GLY A 45 0.61 -9.24 -1.88
N ILE A 46 1.79 -9.85 -2.08
CA ILE A 46 3.04 -9.42 -1.40
C ILE A 46 3.34 -7.95 -1.69
N ALA A 47 3.25 -7.53 -2.95
CA ALA A 47 3.52 -6.15 -3.34
C ALA A 47 2.51 -5.16 -2.76
N ARG A 48 1.21 -5.52 -2.77
CA ARG A 48 0.13 -4.70 -2.21
C ARG A 48 0.29 -4.59 -0.70
N ALA A 49 0.39 -5.72 -0.02
CA ALA A 49 0.55 -5.79 1.42
C ALA A 49 1.85 -5.13 1.89
N GLY A 50 2.95 -5.32 1.16
CA GLY A 50 4.27 -4.80 1.49
C GLY A 50 4.53 -3.35 1.03
N GLY A 51 3.54 -2.68 0.45
CA GLY A 51 3.67 -1.28 -0.01
C GLY A 51 4.66 -1.06 -1.16
N GLY A 52 5.11 -2.13 -1.80
CA GLY A 52 6.01 -2.09 -2.96
C GLY A 52 5.30 -2.27 -4.30
N GLY A 53 5.95 -2.94 -5.23
CA GLY A 53 5.45 -3.23 -6.57
C GLY A 53 5.62 -4.69 -6.97
N SER A 54 4.72 -5.19 -7.82
CA SER A 54 4.80 -6.51 -8.42
C SER A 54 5.32 -6.43 -9.86
N PHE A 55 6.16 -7.36 -10.24
CA PHE A 55 6.76 -7.47 -11.56
C PHE A 55 6.63 -8.92 -12.04
N VAL A 56 6.15 -9.12 -13.24
CA VAL A 56 6.04 -10.47 -13.82
C VAL A 56 6.80 -10.51 -15.14
N VAL A 57 7.72 -11.45 -15.24
CA VAL A 57 8.55 -11.70 -16.43
C VAL A 57 8.17 -13.06 -16.99
N THR A 58 7.44 -13.06 -18.09
CA THR A 58 7.02 -14.30 -18.77
C THR A 58 7.94 -14.67 -19.93
N ASP A 59 8.61 -13.66 -20.52
CA ASP A 59 9.59 -13.84 -21.58
C ASP A 59 11.00 -13.43 -21.08
N PRO A 60 12.00 -14.28 -21.16
CA PRO A 60 13.39 -13.93 -20.81
C PRO A 60 13.90 -12.66 -21.50
N ALA A 61 13.41 -12.34 -22.69
CA ALA A 61 13.77 -11.12 -23.41
C ALA A 61 13.37 -9.82 -22.67
N GLU A 62 12.32 -9.87 -21.85
CA GLU A 62 11.80 -8.73 -21.07
C GLU A 62 12.53 -8.53 -19.72
N ALA A 63 13.35 -9.51 -19.30
CA ALA A 63 13.96 -9.51 -17.97
C ALA A 63 14.84 -8.28 -17.72
N ALA A 64 15.65 -7.88 -18.72
CA ALA A 64 16.53 -6.72 -18.58
C ALA A 64 15.75 -5.39 -18.49
N ASP A 65 14.66 -5.26 -19.21
CA ASP A 65 13.83 -4.05 -19.18
C ASP A 65 13.04 -3.97 -17.88
N THR A 66 12.50 -5.09 -17.41
CA THR A 66 11.82 -5.17 -16.11
C THR A 66 12.76 -4.86 -14.94
N ALA A 67 14.00 -5.36 -15.00
CA ALA A 67 15.02 -5.05 -13.99
C ALA A 67 15.37 -3.54 -13.97
N ARG A 68 15.50 -2.89 -15.12
CA ARG A 68 15.74 -1.44 -15.23
C ARG A 68 14.54 -0.63 -14.71
N LEU A 69 13.33 -1.07 -15.01
CA LEU A 69 12.12 -0.45 -14.48
C LEU A 69 12.10 -0.52 -12.96
N PHE A 70 12.39 -1.67 -12.39
CA PHE A 70 12.50 -1.85 -10.95
C PHE A 70 13.60 -0.98 -10.33
N GLU A 71 14.78 -0.95 -10.92
CA GLU A 71 15.88 -0.08 -10.48
C GLU A 71 15.46 1.38 -10.44
N THR A 72 14.83 1.88 -11.50
CA THR A 72 14.30 3.24 -11.56
C THR A 72 13.27 3.49 -10.45
N TYR A 73 12.43 2.49 -10.17
CA TYR A 73 11.38 2.58 -9.16
C TYR A 73 11.97 2.72 -7.74
N ILE A 74 12.94 1.86 -7.36
CA ILE A 74 13.49 1.84 -6.00
C ILE A 74 14.50 2.96 -5.71
N HIS A 75 15.16 3.49 -6.75
CA HIS A 75 16.16 4.55 -6.57
C HIS A 75 15.58 5.91 -6.20
N SER A 76 14.27 6.08 -6.26
CA SER A 76 13.64 7.38 -6.04
C SER A 76 12.51 7.31 -5.00
N PRO A 77 12.77 6.97 -3.72
CA PRO A 77 11.80 7.19 -2.68
C PRO A 77 11.58 8.71 -2.55
N VAL A 78 10.32 9.12 -2.64
CA VAL A 78 9.93 10.53 -2.54
C VAL A 78 9.69 10.90 -1.08
N LEU A 79 9.04 10.00 -0.34
CA LEU A 79 8.73 10.19 1.07
C LEU A 79 8.73 8.86 1.82
N THR A 80 9.41 8.84 2.96
CA THR A 80 9.45 7.69 3.90
C THR A 80 8.94 8.11 5.27
N ASP A 81 8.73 7.18 6.18
CA ASP A 81 8.23 7.44 7.53
C ASP A 81 6.98 8.34 7.51
N ILE A 82 6.01 7.96 6.68
CA ILE A 82 4.83 8.79 6.46
C ILE A 82 3.84 8.59 7.60
N HIS A 83 3.47 9.69 8.22
CA HIS A 83 2.44 9.74 9.25
C HIS A 83 1.35 10.71 8.81
N VAL A 84 0.10 10.31 9.04
CA VAL A 84 -1.07 11.16 8.78
C VAL A 84 -1.85 11.31 10.07
N ASP A 85 -2.01 12.53 10.50
CA ASP A 85 -2.77 12.90 11.68
C ASP A 85 -4.00 13.75 11.30
N TYR A 86 -5.09 13.59 12.03
CA TYR A 86 -6.38 14.19 11.73
C TYR A 86 -6.83 15.08 12.89
N ASP A 87 -6.46 16.36 12.83
CA ASP A 87 -6.81 17.33 13.87
C ASP A 87 -8.20 17.90 13.67
N GLY A 88 -9.10 17.64 14.63
CA GLY A 88 -10.49 18.11 14.59
C GLY A 88 -11.37 17.49 13.49
N PHE A 89 -10.84 16.51 12.76
CA PHE A 89 -11.57 15.76 11.74
C PHE A 89 -11.76 14.31 12.21
N ASP A 90 -12.98 13.96 12.66
CA ASP A 90 -13.30 12.65 13.23
C ASP A 90 -13.38 11.58 12.15
N VAL A 91 -12.22 10.97 11.83
CA VAL A 91 -12.08 9.90 10.84
C VAL A 91 -11.97 8.54 11.49
N TYR A 92 -12.41 7.51 10.79
CA TYR A 92 -12.35 6.12 11.22
C TYR A 92 -12.33 5.18 10.01
N ASP A 93 -12.01 3.91 10.24
CA ASP A 93 -11.91 2.88 9.19
C ASP A 93 -11.03 3.33 8.01
N ILE A 94 -9.82 3.79 8.31
CA ILE A 94 -8.85 4.24 7.30
C ILE A 94 -8.20 3.03 6.66
N GLU A 95 -8.14 3.04 5.32
CA GLU A 95 -7.52 2.01 4.51
C GLU A 95 -6.55 2.59 3.48
N PRO A 96 -5.35 2.02 3.34
CA PRO A 96 -4.76 0.96 4.16
C PRO A 96 -4.39 1.45 5.56
N THR A 97 -4.32 0.53 6.51
CA THR A 97 -3.97 0.84 7.92
C THR A 97 -2.51 1.22 8.10
N ALA A 98 -1.61 0.67 7.27
CA ALA A 98 -0.20 1.02 7.22
C ALA A 98 0.09 1.84 5.96
N ILE A 99 0.80 2.96 6.12
CA ILE A 99 1.14 3.83 5.00
C ILE A 99 2.54 3.48 4.51
N PRO A 100 2.67 2.98 3.26
CA PRO A 100 3.96 2.56 2.72
C PRO A 100 4.85 3.75 2.35
N THR A 101 6.11 3.49 2.04
CA THR A 101 7.00 4.45 1.40
C THR A 101 6.41 4.94 0.07
N LEU A 102 6.40 6.25 -0.15
CA LEU A 102 5.99 6.86 -1.41
C LEU A 102 7.14 6.83 -2.41
N PHE A 103 6.94 6.15 -3.51
CA PHE A 103 7.84 6.16 -4.66
C PHE A 103 7.31 7.06 -5.79
N ALA A 104 8.20 7.60 -6.61
CA ALA A 104 7.88 8.64 -7.60
C ALA A 104 6.77 8.26 -8.59
N GLN A 105 6.57 6.96 -8.87
CA GLN A 105 5.63 6.49 -9.89
C GLN A 105 4.34 5.88 -9.33
N LYS A 106 4.17 5.84 -8.01
CA LYS A 106 3.01 5.20 -7.39
C LYS A 106 2.42 6.10 -6.32
N PRO A 107 1.27 6.73 -6.56
CA PRO A 107 0.60 7.52 -5.52
C PRO A 107 0.11 6.61 -4.39
N ILE A 108 0.12 7.14 -3.18
CA ILE A 108 -0.55 6.53 -2.04
C ILE A 108 -1.95 7.12 -1.96
N ILE A 109 -2.95 6.25 -1.91
CA ILE A 109 -4.36 6.65 -1.78
C ILE A 109 -4.87 6.09 -0.46
N LEU A 110 -5.35 6.97 0.40
CA LEU A 110 -6.01 6.60 1.65
C LEU A 110 -7.51 6.83 1.50
N PHE A 111 -8.29 5.82 1.88
CA PHE A 111 -9.73 5.92 2.02
C PHE A 111 -10.08 5.92 3.50
N GLY A 112 -11.10 6.67 3.89
CA GLY A 112 -11.57 6.70 5.27
C GLY A 112 -13.01 7.11 5.33
N LYS A 113 -13.62 6.89 6.49
CA LYS A 113 -14.94 7.39 6.83
C LYS A 113 -14.80 8.50 7.84
N TRP A 114 -15.81 9.37 7.95
CA TRP A 114 -15.82 10.41 8.97
C TRP A 114 -17.19 10.51 9.65
N ARG A 115 -17.21 11.11 10.82
CA ARG A 115 -18.43 11.43 11.56
C ARG A 115 -18.60 12.93 11.71
N GLY A 116 -19.82 13.36 11.83
CA GLY A 116 -20.15 14.78 12.04
C GLY A 116 -19.89 15.64 10.81
N ARG A 117 -19.42 16.86 11.03
CA ARG A 117 -19.10 17.81 9.96
C ARG A 117 -17.69 17.57 9.42
N PRO A 118 -17.49 17.62 8.10
CA PRO A 118 -16.16 17.56 7.53
C PRO A 118 -15.43 18.89 7.77
N ALA A 119 -14.80 19.01 8.91
CA ALA A 119 -14.05 20.19 9.34
C ALA A 119 -12.83 19.74 10.14
N GLY A 120 -11.75 20.54 10.11
CA GLY A 120 -10.48 20.26 10.76
C GLY A 120 -9.32 20.27 9.79
N ALA A 121 -8.26 19.57 10.14
CA ALA A 121 -7.05 19.50 9.31
C ALA A 121 -6.51 18.07 9.19
N ILE A 122 -5.87 17.79 8.07
CA ILE A 122 -5.09 16.58 7.85
C ILE A 122 -3.62 17.00 7.80
N HIS A 123 -2.82 16.50 8.74
CA HIS A 123 -1.38 16.75 8.81
C HIS A 123 -0.64 15.54 8.27
N ILE A 124 0.19 15.75 7.25
CA ILE A 124 1.03 14.73 6.64
C ILE A 124 2.47 15.08 6.97
N THR A 125 3.17 14.15 7.62
CA THR A 125 4.59 14.28 7.91
C THR A 125 5.36 13.10 7.37
N GLY A 126 6.68 13.26 7.19
CA GLY A 126 7.54 12.19 6.70
C GLY A 126 8.95 12.69 6.46
N LYS A 127 9.79 11.84 5.86
CA LYS A 127 11.17 12.18 5.49
C LYS A 127 11.35 12.12 3.98
N SER A 128 11.87 13.21 3.41
CA SER A 128 12.22 13.30 2.00
C SER A 128 13.74 13.30 1.81
N GLY A 129 14.20 13.20 0.57
CA GLY A 129 15.64 13.30 0.27
C GLY A 129 16.28 14.65 0.65
N THR A 130 15.47 15.68 0.90
CA THR A 130 15.93 17.02 1.30
C THR A 130 15.72 17.33 2.79
N GLY A 131 15.18 16.40 3.57
CA GLY A 131 14.92 16.55 4.99
C GLY A 131 13.47 16.26 5.38
N ASP A 132 13.05 16.77 6.53
CA ASP A 132 11.72 16.57 7.04
C ASP A 132 10.66 17.20 6.13
N TYR A 133 9.59 16.46 5.90
CA TYR A 133 8.43 16.91 5.14
C TYR A 133 7.24 17.13 6.06
N SER A 134 6.52 18.21 5.85
CA SER A 134 5.27 18.50 6.54
C SER A 134 4.30 19.22 5.61
N GLN A 135 3.07 18.76 5.56
CA GLN A 135 1.98 19.39 4.83
C GLN A 135 0.71 19.36 5.64
N THR A 136 -0.05 20.45 5.61
CA THR A 136 -1.36 20.53 6.24
C THR A 136 -2.42 20.81 5.18
N ILE A 137 -3.49 20.01 5.18
CA ILE A 137 -4.65 20.14 4.30
C ILE A 137 -5.85 20.52 5.16
N GLN A 138 -6.46 21.68 4.89
CA GLN A 138 -7.67 22.10 5.59
C GLN A 138 -8.89 21.38 5.01
N VAL A 139 -9.65 20.73 5.87
CA VAL A 139 -10.91 20.08 5.53
C VAL A 139 -12.06 21.07 5.73
N SER A 140 -12.92 21.22 4.75
CA SER A 140 -14.08 22.10 4.82
C SER A 140 -15.31 21.48 4.17
N GLU A 141 -16.49 21.83 4.65
CA GLU A 141 -17.78 21.36 4.11
C GLU A 141 -17.96 21.69 2.62
N THR A 142 -17.39 22.80 2.16
CA THR A 142 -17.48 23.23 0.76
C THR A 142 -16.70 22.36 -0.20
N ALA A 143 -15.75 21.56 0.29
CA ALA A 143 -15.00 20.61 -0.50
C ALA A 143 -15.66 19.22 -0.59
N ALA A 144 -16.68 18.95 0.21
CA ALA A 144 -17.38 17.67 0.21
C ALA A 144 -18.28 17.54 -1.04
N LEU A 145 -17.93 16.61 -1.93
CA LEU A 145 -18.71 16.32 -3.13
C LEU A 145 -19.60 15.09 -2.91
N GLY A 146 -20.90 15.30 -2.74
CA GLY A 146 -21.89 14.23 -2.57
C GLY A 146 -22.09 13.36 -3.84
N THR A 147 -21.48 13.74 -4.97
CA THR A 147 -21.61 13.06 -6.27
C THR A 147 -20.63 11.93 -6.49
N ASN A 148 -19.62 11.79 -5.63
CA ASN A 148 -18.57 10.74 -5.75
C ASN A 148 -19.08 9.39 -5.25
N THR A 149 -20.07 8.81 -5.91
CA THR A 149 -20.70 7.52 -5.53
C THR A 149 -19.78 6.32 -5.61
N ALA A 150 -18.67 6.42 -6.32
CA ALA A 150 -17.68 5.34 -6.44
C ALA A 150 -16.80 5.17 -5.19
N ILE A 151 -16.60 6.21 -4.39
CA ILE A 151 -15.68 6.19 -3.23
C ILE A 151 -16.03 5.09 -2.21
N PRO A 152 -17.30 4.90 -1.79
CA PRO A 152 -17.65 3.81 -0.87
C PRO A 152 -17.29 2.42 -1.41
N TYR A 153 -17.43 2.19 -2.71
CA TYR A 153 -17.07 0.92 -3.33
C TYR A 153 -15.56 0.72 -3.38
N LEU A 154 -14.79 1.78 -3.65
CA LEU A 154 -13.33 1.73 -3.64
C LEU A 154 -12.81 1.46 -2.22
N TRP A 155 -13.35 2.16 -1.21
CA TRP A 155 -13.04 1.88 0.18
C TRP A 155 -13.33 0.42 0.56
N ALA A 156 -14.55 -0.06 0.24
CA ALA A 156 -14.95 -1.43 0.56
C ALA A 156 -14.06 -2.46 -0.13
N ARG A 157 -13.69 -2.22 -1.39
CA ARG A 157 -12.77 -3.08 -2.14
C ARG A 157 -11.40 -3.15 -1.46
N THR A 158 -10.81 -2.00 -1.14
CA THR A 158 -9.51 -1.94 -0.45
C THR A 158 -9.57 -2.64 0.91
N ARG A 159 -10.66 -2.46 1.66
CA ARG A 159 -10.88 -3.14 2.93
C ARG A 159 -10.95 -4.66 2.77
N VAL A 160 -11.69 -5.14 1.78
CA VAL A 160 -11.80 -6.59 1.48
C VAL A 160 -10.44 -7.15 1.07
N GLU A 161 -9.70 -6.46 0.18
CA GLU A 161 -8.36 -6.87 -0.24
C GLU A 161 -7.41 -6.98 0.97
N ASN A 162 -7.39 -5.98 1.85
CA ASN A 162 -6.58 -6.03 3.06
C ASN A 162 -6.99 -7.15 4.01
N LEU A 163 -8.29 -7.37 4.20
CA LEU A 163 -8.78 -8.48 5.03
C LEU A 163 -8.45 -9.86 4.43
N MET A 164 -8.45 -9.99 3.12
CA MET A 164 -8.04 -11.24 2.46
C MET A 164 -6.53 -11.50 2.58
N ASP A 165 -5.72 -10.45 2.52
CA ASP A 165 -4.26 -10.58 2.63
C ASP A 165 -3.81 -10.82 4.09
N TYR A 166 -4.53 -10.27 5.08
CA TYR A 166 -4.14 -10.31 6.50
C TYR A 166 -5.16 -10.98 7.43
N GLY A 167 -6.38 -11.19 6.97
CA GLY A 167 -7.55 -11.36 7.82
C GLY A 167 -7.98 -12.79 8.11
N PHE A 168 -7.28 -13.81 7.65
CA PHE A 168 -7.62 -15.19 7.98
C PHE A 168 -7.19 -15.61 9.41
N ASN A 169 -6.43 -14.77 10.12
CA ASN A 169 -5.95 -15.06 11.47
C ASN A 169 -6.78 -14.46 12.62
N GLY A 170 -7.94 -13.87 12.34
CA GLY A 170 -8.76 -13.19 13.34
C GLY A 170 -10.03 -13.89 13.79
N GLY A 171 -10.17 -15.18 13.59
CA GLY A 171 -11.37 -15.89 13.94
C GLY A 171 -11.13 -17.30 14.42
N ASP A 172 -10.70 -17.44 15.66
CA ASP A 172 -11.03 -18.55 16.55
C ASP A 172 -10.28 -18.39 17.89
N GLU A 173 -10.71 -17.45 18.71
CA GLU A 173 -10.59 -17.55 20.17
C GLU A 173 -11.94 -17.13 20.79
N GLU A 174 -12.83 -18.10 20.93
CA GLU A 174 -13.82 -18.21 22.00
C GLU A 174 -13.63 -19.51 22.76
#